data_869cef5c02073908f8d287b0a6a1f381
#
_entry.id   869cef5c02073908f8d287b0a6a1f381
#
_cell.length_a   1.000
_cell.length_b   1.000
_cell.length_c   1.000
_cell.angle_alpha   90.00
_cell.angle_beta   90.00
_cell.angle_gamma   90.00
#
_symmetry.space_group_name_H-M   'P 1'
#
loop_
_entity.id
_entity.type
_entity.pdbx_description
1 polymer ?
#
loop_
_entity_poly.entity_id
_entity_poly.type
_entity_poly.pdbx_seq_one_letter_code
_entity_poly.pdbx_strand_id
1 'polypeptide(L)'
;LRPRRQRQMCIRDRNRITKRSIKKEAKLEGLKMALNMVDLTTLEGMDTVNKVTQMCYKAQHLHDEFPGLPTVAAVCVYPNFVKIAVKAMKRSPIKVASVATAFPSGHSSLDVKIADTKMAVDAGAHEVDMVISRGKFHEGDFGFVYDEIAAIKQACGKSVRLKVILETGELGNLDNVRLASDIAIAAGADFIKTSTGKIKPAATLPVTLVMLEAIKDHYYKTGIMVGIKPAGGISNSKLALQYLVMVKETLGVNWLDNHWFRFGASSLANDLLMQILKQSTGAYQSANYFSKD
;
A
#
# COMPACT_ATOMS: atom_id res chain seq x y z
N LEU A 1 -5.84 22.60 18.10
CA LEU A 1 -6.39 21.50 18.91
C LEU A 1 -7.87 21.25 18.58
N ARG A 2 -8.17 20.25 17.71
CA ARG A 2 -9.54 19.81 17.42
C ARG A 2 -9.72 18.28 17.58
N PRO A 3 -9.35 17.64 18.70
CA PRO A 3 -9.30 16.17 18.75
C PRO A 3 -10.69 15.49 18.77
N ARG A 4 -11.66 16.01 19.54
CA ARG A 4 -12.97 15.33 19.70
C ARG A 4 -13.94 15.49 18.52
N ARG A 5 -13.99 16.64 17.86
CA ARG A 5 -14.87 16.85 16.69
C ARG A 5 -14.43 16.06 15.47
N GLN A 6 -13.13 15.91 15.29
CA GLN A 6 -12.55 15.14 14.16
C GLN A 6 -12.87 13.64 14.27
N ARG A 7 -12.78 13.03 15.47
CA ARG A 7 -13.14 11.63 15.73
C ARG A 7 -14.62 11.34 15.42
N GLN A 8 -15.54 12.19 15.83
CA GLN A 8 -16.98 12.01 15.58
C GLN A 8 -17.33 12.20 14.09
N MET A 9 -16.67 13.13 13.41
CA MET A 9 -16.82 13.33 11.97
C MET A 9 -16.34 12.11 11.18
N CYS A 10 -15.13 11.59 11.47
CA CYS A 10 -14.60 10.39 10.83
C CYS A 10 -15.51 9.17 10.98
N ILE A 11 -16.14 8.95 12.15
CA ILE A 11 -17.06 7.82 12.37
C ILE A 11 -18.34 7.99 11.56
N ARG A 12 -18.91 9.19 11.50
CA ARG A 12 -20.14 9.49 10.72
C ARG A 12 -19.89 9.38 9.23
N ASP A 13 -18.79 9.91 8.73
CA ASP A 13 -18.45 9.89 7.31
C ASP A 13 -18.13 8.47 6.84
N ARG A 14 -17.42 7.66 7.64
CA ARG A 14 -17.24 6.24 7.38
C ARG A 14 -18.58 5.51 7.20
N ASN A 15 -19.53 5.71 8.13
CA ASN A 15 -20.83 5.04 8.08
C ASN A 15 -21.67 5.46 6.85
N ARG A 16 -21.47 6.67 6.34
CA ARG A 16 -22.11 7.15 5.11
C ARG A 16 -21.48 6.54 3.85
N ILE A 17 -20.15 6.46 3.81
CA ILE A 17 -19.38 5.89 2.71
C ILE A 17 -19.65 4.39 2.56
N THR A 18 -19.68 3.63 3.66
CA THR A 18 -19.87 2.17 3.64
C THR A 18 -21.28 1.73 3.21
N LYS A 19 -22.27 2.62 3.25
CA LYS A 19 -23.66 2.33 2.84
C LYS A 19 -23.93 2.57 1.36
N ARG A 20 -22.98 3.12 0.60
CA ARG A 20 -23.18 3.36 -0.84
C ARG A 20 -23.17 2.06 -1.64
N SER A 21 -24.16 1.86 -2.48
CA SER A 21 -24.19 0.79 -3.48
C SER A 21 -23.65 1.30 -4.82
N ILE A 22 -22.71 0.55 -5.40
CA ILE A 22 -22.13 0.84 -6.71
C ILE A 22 -22.87 -0.03 -7.74
N LYS A 23 -23.46 0.59 -8.78
CA LYS A 23 -24.24 -0.11 -9.82
C LYS A 23 -23.32 -0.76 -10.87
N LYS A 24 -23.90 -1.76 -11.57
CA LYS A 24 -23.28 -2.71 -12.52
C LYS A 24 -21.98 -2.27 -13.22
N GLU A 25 -22.04 -1.30 -14.14
CA GLU A 25 -20.86 -0.86 -14.90
C GLU A 25 -19.82 -0.18 -14.02
N ALA A 26 -20.24 0.76 -13.18
CA ALA A 26 -19.34 1.43 -12.25
C ALA A 26 -18.69 0.44 -11.25
N LYS A 27 -19.37 -0.68 -10.93
CA LYS A 27 -18.79 -1.74 -10.10
C LYS A 27 -17.68 -2.47 -10.85
N LEU A 28 -17.90 -2.84 -12.11
CA LEU A 28 -16.89 -3.53 -12.94
C LEU A 28 -15.64 -2.65 -13.11
N GLU A 29 -15.83 -1.37 -13.45
CA GLU A 29 -14.70 -0.41 -13.54
C GLU A 29 -13.98 -0.23 -12.21
N GLY A 30 -14.71 -0.13 -11.10
CA GLY A 30 -14.12 -0.06 -9.77
C GLY A 30 -13.31 -1.32 -9.40
N LEU A 31 -13.76 -2.51 -9.80
CA LEU A 31 -13.04 -3.76 -9.59
C LEU A 31 -11.75 -3.81 -10.43
N LYS A 32 -11.80 -3.43 -11.70
CA LYS A 32 -10.62 -3.32 -12.57
C LYS A 32 -9.63 -2.29 -12.03
N MET A 33 -10.11 -1.14 -11.61
CA MET A 33 -9.30 -0.10 -10.97
C MET A 33 -8.64 -0.61 -9.70
N ALA A 34 -9.39 -1.31 -8.82
CA ALA A 34 -8.82 -1.92 -7.62
C ALA A 34 -7.73 -2.95 -7.94
N LEU A 35 -7.93 -3.78 -8.99
CA LEU A 35 -6.93 -4.75 -9.44
C LEU A 35 -5.65 -4.07 -9.92
N ASN A 36 -5.77 -2.99 -10.69
CA ASN A 36 -4.63 -2.20 -11.17
C ASN A 36 -3.86 -1.49 -10.04
N MET A 37 -4.44 -1.39 -8.85
CA MET A 37 -3.82 -0.76 -7.67
C MET A 37 -3.24 -1.78 -6.68
N VAL A 38 -3.25 -3.08 -6.99
CA VAL A 38 -2.70 -4.09 -6.08
C VAL A 38 -1.17 -4.12 -6.17
N ASP A 39 -0.50 -4.08 -5.02
CA ASP A 39 0.87 -4.54 -4.86
C ASP A 39 0.81 -6.00 -4.42
N LEU A 40 1.02 -6.92 -5.35
CA LEU A 40 1.03 -8.36 -5.08
C LEU A 40 2.27 -8.70 -4.24
N THR A 41 2.06 -9.25 -3.05
CA THR A 41 3.07 -9.23 -2.01
C THR A 41 3.37 -10.63 -1.49
N THR A 42 4.66 -11.00 -1.40
CA THR A 42 5.13 -12.12 -0.58
C THR A 42 6.30 -11.66 0.28
N LEU A 43 6.14 -11.81 1.60
CA LEU A 43 7.09 -11.34 2.63
C LEU A 43 7.15 -12.36 3.77
N GLU A 44 7.36 -13.63 3.41
CA GLU A 44 7.49 -14.70 4.37
C GLU A 44 8.95 -15.12 4.50
N GLY A 45 9.37 -15.51 5.72
CA GLY A 45 10.74 -15.98 5.96
C GLY A 45 11.09 -17.24 5.18
N MET A 46 10.08 -17.98 4.71
CA MET A 46 10.23 -19.18 3.88
C MET A 46 10.14 -18.91 2.37
N ASP A 47 10.11 -17.65 1.93
CA ASP A 47 10.06 -17.35 0.50
C ASP A 47 11.29 -17.86 -0.23
N THR A 48 11.08 -18.45 -1.39
CA THR A 48 12.12 -19.00 -2.25
C THR A 48 12.16 -18.28 -3.59
N VAL A 49 13.27 -18.44 -4.32
CA VAL A 49 13.42 -17.95 -5.69
C VAL A 49 12.26 -18.41 -6.58
N ASN A 50 11.87 -19.68 -6.48
CA ASN A 50 10.78 -20.23 -7.28
C ASN A 50 9.44 -19.62 -6.93
N LYS A 51 9.14 -19.43 -5.64
CA LYS A 51 7.90 -18.79 -5.20
C LYS A 51 7.82 -17.34 -5.70
N VAL A 52 8.90 -16.58 -5.58
CA VAL A 52 8.94 -15.19 -6.11
C VAL A 52 8.79 -15.18 -7.65
N THR A 53 9.45 -16.08 -8.36
CA THR A 53 9.33 -16.19 -9.82
C THR A 53 7.90 -16.53 -10.23
N GLN A 54 7.25 -17.42 -9.49
CA GLN A 54 5.86 -17.83 -9.73
C GLN A 54 4.89 -16.67 -9.46
N MET A 55 5.08 -15.92 -8.37
CA MET A 55 4.32 -14.70 -8.10
C MET A 55 4.50 -13.65 -9.21
N CYS A 56 5.72 -13.48 -9.71
CA CYS A 56 6.00 -12.59 -10.84
C CYS A 56 5.29 -13.04 -12.12
N TYR A 57 5.29 -14.35 -12.42
CA TYR A 57 4.54 -14.90 -13.53
C TYR A 57 3.03 -14.64 -13.38
N LYS A 58 2.47 -14.95 -12.23
CA LYS A 58 1.07 -14.67 -11.90
C LYS A 58 0.71 -13.19 -12.06
N ALA A 59 1.58 -12.27 -11.65
CA ALA A 59 1.35 -10.84 -11.77
C ALA A 59 1.18 -10.39 -13.23
N GLN A 60 1.85 -11.07 -14.17
CA GLN A 60 1.77 -10.80 -15.63
C GLN A 60 0.63 -11.56 -16.31
N HIS A 61 0.25 -12.73 -15.78
CA HIS A 61 -0.73 -13.66 -16.33
C HIS A 61 -1.89 -13.87 -15.36
N LEU A 62 -2.60 -12.77 -15.05
CA LEU A 62 -3.72 -12.82 -14.10
C LEU A 62 -4.86 -13.70 -14.60
N HIS A 63 -5.17 -13.65 -15.89
CA HIS A 63 -6.12 -14.52 -16.59
C HIS A 63 -5.98 -14.35 -18.11
N ASP A 64 -5.23 -15.22 -18.75
CA ASP A 64 -4.87 -15.10 -20.17
C ASP A 64 -6.08 -15.22 -21.12
N GLU A 65 -7.12 -15.97 -20.70
CA GLU A 65 -8.35 -16.15 -21.48
C GLU A 65 -9.34 -14.97 -21.39
N PHE A 66 -9.08 -13.99 -20.52
CA PHE A 66 -9.97 -12.84 -20.32
C PHE A 66 -9.31 -11.54 -20.78
N PRO A 67 -9.55 -11.11 -22.03
CA PRO A 67 -8.91 -9.91 -22.57
C PRO A 67 -9.41 -8.65 -21.86
N GLY A 68 -8.52 -7.65 -21.73
CA GLY A 68 -8.87 -6.33 -21.19
C GLY A 68 -8.82 -6.24 -19.66
N LEU A 69 -8.16 -7.21 -18.98
CA LEU A 69 -7.78 -7.05 -17.60
C LEU A 69 -6.58 -6.10 -17.47
N PRO A 70 -6.59 -5.17 -16.50
CA PRO A 70 -5.38 -4.43 -16.17
C PRO A 70 -4.38 -5.33 -15.43
N THR A 71 -3.10 -4.99 -15.51
CA THR A 71 -2.05 -5.60 -14.66
C THR A 71 -2.21 -5.14 -13.21
N VAL A 72 -1.58 -5.84 -12.27
CA VAL A 72 -1.33 -5.29 -10.93
C VAL A 72 -0.34 -4.12 -10.99
N ALA A 73 -0.29 -3.28 -9.96
CA ALA A 73 0.60 -2.13 -9.91
C ALA A 73 2.06 -2.51 -9.68
N ALA A 74 2.30 -3.44 -8.76
CA ALA A 74 3.63 -3.87 -8.38
C ALA A 74 3.64 -5.30 -7.84
N VAL A 75 4.85 -5.88 -7.81
CA VAL A 75 5.20 -7.01 -6.95
C VAL A 75 6.05 -6.49 -5.81
N CYS A 76 5.82 -6.99 -4.58
CA CYS A 76 6.53 -6.54 -3.39
C CYS A 76 7.22 -7.73 -2.71
N VAL A 77 8.56 -7.62 -2.52
CA VAL A 77 9.43 -8.70 -2.06
C VAL A 77 10.45 -8.21 -1.04
N TYR A 78 11.19 -9.13 -0.43
CA TYR A 78 12.40 -8.80 0.34
C TYR A 78 13.57 -8.36 -0.56
N PRO A 79 14.55 -7.58 -0.04
CA PRO A 79 15.66 -7.03 -0.83
C PRO A 79 16.46 -8.08 -1.61
N ASN A 80 16.69 -9.26 -1.03
CA ASN A 80 17.42 -10.35 -1.66
C ASN A 80 16.74 -10.95 -2.90
N PHE A 81 15.44 -10.70 -3.10
CA PHE A 81 14.67 -11.16 -4.26
C PHE A 81 14.46 -10.07 -5.33
N VAL A 82 14.87 -8.83 -5.08
CA VAL A 82 14.63 -7.71 -6.01
C VAL A 82 15.20 -7.98 -7.39
N LYS A 83 16.46 -8.44 -7.49
CA LYS A 83 17.10 -8.74 -8.80
C LYS A 83 16.30 -9.77 -9.60
N ILE A 84 15.73 -10.76 -8.94
CA ILE A 84 14.91 -11.82 -9.55
C ILE A 84 13.60 -11.23 -10.07
N ALA A 85 12.92 -10.44 -9.24
CA ALA A 85 11.68 -9.77 -9.61
C ALA A 85 11.90 -8.77 -10.76
N VAL A 86 12.95 -7.95 -10.71
CA VAL A 86 13.31 -7.01 -11.78
C VAL A 86 13.56 -7.74 -13.10
N LYS A 87 14.32 -8.85 -13.07
CA LYS A 87 14.55 -9.67 -14.26
C LYS A 87 13.24 -10.22 -14.84
N ALA A 88 12.35 -10.70 -13.97
CA ALA A 88 11.06 -11.24 -14.40
C ALA A 88 10.14 -10.15 -14.97
N MET A 89 10.18 -8.92 -14.43
CA MET A 89 9.33 -7.81 -14.86
C MET A 89 9.88 -6.96 -15.99
N LYS A 90 11.06 -7.30 -16.57
CA LYS A 90 11.79 -6.45 -17.54
C LYS A 90 10.96 -5.94 -18.75
N ARG A 91 9.92 -6.68 -19.14
CA ARG A 91 9.05 -6.33 -20.28
C ARG A 91 7.61 -6.01 -19.85
N SER A 92 7.41 -5.71 -18.57
CA SER A 92 6.10 -5.45 -17.97
C SER A 92 6.04 -4.03 -17.42
N PRO A 93 4.88 -3.37 -17.39
CA PRO A 93 4.68 -2.09 -16.70
C PRO A 93 4.66 -2.23 -15.18
N ILE A 94 4.60 -3.47 -14.66
CA ILE A 94 4.51 -3.77 -13.23
C ILE A 94 5.80 -3.35 -12.53
N LYS A 95 5.66 -2.57 -11.45
CA LYS A 95 6.79 -2.10 -10.65
C LYS A 95 7.31 -3.19 -9.73
N VAL A 96 8.57 -3.07 -9.33
CA VAL A 96 9.15 -3.90 -8.27
C VAL A 96 9.33 -3.03 -7.04
N ALA A 97 8.62 -3.37 -5.98
CA ALA A 97 8.77 -2.77 -4.66
C ALA A 97 9.56 -3.71 -3.75
N SER A 98 10.36 -3.15 -2.86
CA SER A 98 11.05 -3.90 -1.81
C SER A 98 10.72 -3.34 -0.44
N VAL A 99 10.54 -4.21 0.55
CA VAL A 99 10.60 -3.76 1.94
C VAL A 99 12.04 -3.50 2.32
N ALA A 100 12.28 -2.62 3.30
CA ALA A 100 13.60 -2.32 3.84
C ALA A 100 13.50 -1.83 5.29
N THR A 101 14.65 -1.39 5.84
CA THR A 101 14.77 -0.83 7.19
C THR A 101 14.44 -1.81 8.32
N ALA A 102 15.01 -3.02 8.22
CA ALA A 102 14.78 -4.12 9.15
C ALA A 102 13.27 -4.52 9.25
N PHE A 103 12.61 -4.59 8.10
CA PHE A 103 11.22 -5.04 8.04
C PHE A 103 11.04 -6.47 8.63
N PRO A 104 10.01 -6.78 9.44
CA PRO A 104 8.86 -5.89 9.77
C PRO A 104 9.06 -5.07 11.05
N SER A 105 10.11 -5.31 11.84
CA SER A 105 10.27 -4.70 13.15
C SER A 105 10.62 -3.21 13.08
N GLY A 106 11.37 -2.79 12.08
CA GLY A 106 11.95 -1.44 12.01
C GLY A 106 13.02 -1.19 13.09
N HIS A 107 13.49 -2.23 13.79
CA HIS A 107 14.35 -2.10 14.96
C HIS A 107 15.82 -2.45 14.62
N SER A 108 16.55 -1.44 14.16
CA SER A 108 17.97 -1.50 13.83
C SER A 108 18.58 -0.10 13.87
N SER A 109 19.92 -0.01 13.81
CA SER A 109 20.61 1.28 13.67
C SER A 109 20.30 1.93 12.31
N LEU A 110 20.41 3.26 12.25
CA LEU A 110 20.15 4.02 11.03
C LEU A 110 21.09 3.58 9.89
N ASP A 111 22.35 3.32 10.17
CA ASP A 111 23.32 2.88 9.16
C ASP A 111 22.93 1.56 8.50
N VAL A 112 22.44 0.59 9.30
CA VAL A 112 21.93 -0.68 8.79
C VAL A 112 20.69 -0.46 7.93
N LYS A 113 19.78 0.41 8.34
CA LYS A 113 18.57 0.75 7.57
C LYS A 113 18.91 1.42 6.23
N ILE A 114 19.90 2.31 6.22
CA ILE A 114 20.41 2.94 5.00
C ILE A 114 21.05 1.88 4.09
N ALA A 115 21.87 0.99 4.62
CA ALA A 115 22.50 -0.08 3.85
C ALA A 115 21.48 -1.03 3.24
N ASP A 116 20.45 -1.44 4.01
CA ASP A 116 19.35 -2.29 3.58
C ASP A 116 18.53 -1.63 2.43
N THR A 117 18.27 -0.31 2.56
CA THR A 117 17.62 0.48 1.52
C THR A 117 18.45 0.54 0.25
N LYS A 118 19.75 0.85 0.36
CA LYS A 118 20.66 0.90 -0.79
C LYS A 118 20.77 -0.45 -1.49
N MET A 119 20.79 -1.56 -0.74
CA MET A 119 20.78 -2.90 -1.32
C MET A 119 19.56 -3.12 -2.23
N ALA A 120 18.37 -2.69 -1.80
CA ALA A 120 17.16 -2.78 -2.62
C ALA A 120 17.23 -1.87 -3.86
N VAL A 121 17.70 -0.63 -3.69
CA VAL A 121 17.84 0.36 -4.78
C VAL A 121 18.86 -0.14 -5.82
N ASP A 122 20.03 -0.59 -5.40
CA ASP A 122 21.10 -1.08 -6.28
C ASP A 122 20.70 -2.39 -6.99
N ALA A 123 19.81 -3.17 -6.38
CA ALA A 123 19.22 -4.34 -7.01
C ALA A 123 18.16 -3.98 -8.09
N GLY A 124 17.79 -2.69 -8.21
CA GLY A 124 16.87 -2.18 -9.23
C GLY A 124 15.42 -2.03 -8.77
N ALA A 125 15.14 -1.95 -7.47
CA ALA A 125 13.80 -1.65 -6.99
C ALA A 125 13.32 -0.30 -7.52
N HIS A 126 12.04 -0.23 -7.92
CA HIS A 126 11.40 1.02 -8.32
C HIS A 126 10.80 1.76 -7.11
N GLU A 127 10.53 1.02 -6.05
CA GLU A 127 9.86 1.53 -4.86
C GLU A 127 10.42 0.83 -3.61
N VAL A 128 10.55 1.54 -2.50
CA VAL A 128 11.00 1.01 -1.21
C VAL A 128 9.95 1.29 -0.15
N ASP A 129 9.53 0.24 0.55
CA ASP A 129 8.59 0.31 1.67
C ASP A 129 9.40 0.24 2.98
N MET A 130 9.70 1.38 3.62
CA MET A 130 10.41 1.45 4.89
C MET A 130 9.47 1.31 6.10
N VAL A 131 9.99 0.86 7.22
CA VAL A 131 9.30 0.86 8.53
C VAL A 131 9.95 1.88 9.45
N ILE A 132 9.14 2.75 10.07
CA ILE A 132 9.64 3.73 11.06
C ILE A 132 10.12 3.07 12.35
N SER A 133 10.99 3.75 13.09
CA SER A 133 11.37 3.40 14.47
C SER A 133 10.23 3.72 15.44
N ARG A 134 9.27 2.78 15.57
CA ARG A 134 8.07 2.95 16.41
C ARG A 134 8.40 3.22 17.88
N GLY A 135 9.46 2.59 18.40
CA GLY A 135 9.94 2.88 19.77
C GLY A 135 10.27 4.36 19.95
N LYS A 136 11.00 4.96 19.01
CA LYS A 136 11.34 6.38 19.03
C LYS A 136 10.09 7.28 18.95
N PHE A 137 9.13 6.89 18.13
CA PHE A 137 7.86 7.58 18.08
C PHE A 137 7.12 7.57 19.44
N HIS A 138 7.09 6.41 20.12
CA HIS A 138 6.46 6.28 21.45
C HIS A 138 7.22 6.99 22.57
N GLU A 139 8.53 7.12 22.45
CA GLU A 139 9.36 7.94 23.34
C GLU A 139 9.10 9.46 23.16
N GLY A 140 8.38 9.86 22.10
CA GLY A 140 8.18 11.26 21.74
C GLY A 140 9.34 11.88 20.97
N ASP A 141 10.33 11.07 20.57
CA ASP A 141 11.47 11.50 19.75
C ASP A 141 11.08 11.61 18.26
N PHE A 142 10.20 12.55 17.99
CA PHE A 142 9.66 12.79 16.64
C PHE A 142 10.72 13.36 15.69
N GLY A 143 11.73 14.05 16.23
CA GLY A 143 12.88 14.54 15.48
C GLY A 143 13.65 13.38 14.86
N PHE A 144 13.98 12.35 15.68
CA PHE A 144 14.63 11.14 15.18
C PHE A 144 13.82 10.46 14.06
N VAL A 145 12.50 10.31 14.24
CA VAL A 145 11.64 9.67 13.22
C VAL A 145 11.63 10.47 11.92
N TYR A 146 11.61 11.80 11.99
CA TYR A 146 11.71 12.67 10.83
C TYR A 146 13.05 12.49 10.12
N ASP A 147 14.17 12.59 10.85
CA ASP A 147 15.53 12.49 10.31
C ASP A 147 15.79 11.11 9.70
N GLU A 148 15.31 10.05 10.33
CA GLU A 148 15.36 8.68 9.82
C GLU A 148 14.68 8.58 8.45
N ILE A 149 13.44 9.07 8.31
CA ILE A 149 12.69 9.02 7.06
C ILE A 149 13.40 9.85 5.98
N ALA A 150 13.88 11.04 6.32
CA ALA A 150 14.61 11.90 5.40
C ALA A 150 15.92 11.24 4.90
N ALA A 151 16.67 10.57 5.78
CA ALA A 151 17.88 9.84 5.42
C ALA A 151 17.59 8.67 4.48
N ILE A 152 16.50 7.91 4.75
CA ILE A 152 16.06 6.82 3.86
C ILE A 152 15.56 7.37 2.52
N LYS A 153 14.83 8.50 2.51
CA LYS A 153 14.44 9.16 1.26
C LYS A 153 15.66 9.57 0.43
N GLN A 154 16.69 10.09 1.07
CA GLN A 154 17.96 10.41 0.40
C GLN A 154 18.63 9.14 -0.17
N ALA A 155 18.63 8.03 0.57
CA ALA A 155 19.17 6.74 0.12
C ALA A 155 18.40 6.17 -1.08
N CYS A 156 17.10 6.43 -1.21
CA CYS A 156 16.29 6.07 -2.38
C CYS A 156 16.67 6.87 -3.65
N GLY A 157 17.29 8.05 -3.49
CA GLY A 157 17.61 8.93 -4.61
C GLY A 157 16.36 9.52 -5.28
N LYS A 158 16.51 9.98 -6.53
CA LYS A 158 15.42 10.67 -7.25
C LYS A 158 14.46 9.76 -8.00
N SER A 159 14.89 8.55 -8.33
CA SER A 159 14.15 7.63 -9.21
C SER A 159 13.33 6.59 -8.46
N VAL A 160 13.64 6.32 -7.20
CA VAL A 160 12.97 5.30 -6.38
C VAL A 160 12.01 5.97 -5.41
N ARG A 161 10.75 5.54 -5.42
CA ARG A 161 9.72 6.09 -4.54
C ARG A 161 9.80 5.47 -3.15
N LEU A 162 9.68 6.31 -2.14
CA LEU A 162 9.66 5.88 -0.74
C LEU A 162 8.23 5.78 -0.23
N LYS A 163 7.84 4.60 0.30
CA LYS A 163 6.60 4.41 1.03
C LYS A 163 6.92 4.18 2.51
N VAL A 164 6.38 5.00 3.39
CA VAL A 164 6.66 4.97 4.82
C VAL A 164 5.57 4.21 5.57
N ILE A 165 5.93 3.04 6.13
CA ILE A 165 5.04 2.22 6.95
C ILE A 165 5.01 2.80 8.36
N LEU A 166 3.83 3.27 8.77
CA LEU A 166 3.61 3.85 10.08
C LEU A 166 3.33 2.81 11.16
N GLU A 167 2.89 1.60 10.77
CA GLU A 167 2.39 0.52 11.63
C GLU A 167 1.29 1.01 12.58
N THR A 168 0.23 1.49 11.96
CA THR A 168 -0.86 2.20 12.63
C THR A 168 -1.55 1.42 13.75
N GLY A 169 -1.48 0.09 13.72
CA GLY A 169 -2.00 -0.78 14.78
C GLY A 169 -1.28 -0.64 16.11
N GLU A 170 -0.03 -0.18 16.10
CA GLU A 170 0.78 0.03 17.30
C GLU A 170 0.82 1.49 17.77
N LEU A 171 0.31 2.46 17.02
CA LEU A 171 0.34 3.88 17.40
C LEU A 171 -0.67 4.27 18.50
N GLY A 172 -1.53 3.36 18.91
CA GLY A 172 -2.43 3.49 20.05
C GLY A 172 -3.70 4.30 19.80
N ASN A 173 -3.64 5.43 19.11
CA ASN A 173 -4.81 6.28 18.85
C ASN A 173 -4.71 7.03 17.50
N LEU A 174 -5.82 7.63 17.07
CA LEU A 174 -5.90 8.32 15.77
C LEU A 174 -5.09 9.62 15.73
N ASP A 175 -4.85 10.26 16.87
CA ASP A 175 -4.04 11.49 16.92
C ASP A 175 -2.57 11.15 16.63
N ASN A 176 -2.07 10.02 17.15
CA ASN A 176 -0.74 9.51 16.84
C ASN A 176 -0.62 9.09 15.37
N VAL A 177 -1.67 8.46 14.80
CA VAL A 177 -1.70 8.14 13.36
C VAL A 177 -1.60 9.41 12.52
N ARG A 178 -2.32 10.46 12.92
CA ARG A 178 -2.25 11.76 12.24
C ARG A 178 -0.84 12.36 12.35
N LEU A 179 -0.28 12.39 13.55
CA LEU A 179 1.06 12.94 13.79
C LEU A 179 2.13 12.19 12.99
N ALA A 180 2.11 10.85 13.03
CA ALA A 180 3.06 10.03 12.27
C ALA A 180 2.91 10.25 10.75
N SER A 181 1.68 10.45 10.26
CA SER A 181 1.42 10.80 8.85
C SER A 181 2.01 12.14 8.49
N ASP A 182 1.79 13.16 9.32
CA ASP A 182 2.32 14.52 9.09
C ASP A 182 3.86 14.52 9.11
N ILE A 183 4.50 13.79 10.04
CA ILE A 183 5.97 13.64 10.10
C ILE A 183 6.49 12.97 8.84
N ALA A 184 5.89 11.85 8.42
CA ALA A 184 6.35 11.10 7.24
C ALA A 184 6.24 11.94 5.96
N ILE A 185 5.14 12.65 5.78
CA ILE A 185 4.92 13.56 4.64
C ILE A 185 5.94 14.71 4.65
N ALA A 186 6.15 15.34 5.80
CA ALA A 186 7.11 16.44 5.95
C ALA A 186 8.56 16.01 5.70
N ALA A 187 8.91 14.75 6.03
CA ALA A 187 10.23 14.16 5.78
C ALA A 187 10.45 13.70 4.33
N GLY A 188 9.47 13.89 3.43
CA GLY A 188 9.60 13.64 2.00
C GLY A 188 9.13 12.27 1.53
N ALA A 189 8.26 11.59 2.28
CA ALA A 189 7.61 10.36 1.83
C ALA A 189 6.82 10.58 0.53
N ASP A 190 7.00 9.72 -0.48
CA ASP A 190 6.16 9.72 -1.67
C ASP A 190 4.81 9.05 -1.40
N PHE A 191 4.79 8.12 -0.44
CA PHE A 191 3.60 7.42 0.07
C PHE A 191 3.66 7.29 1.59
N ILE A 192 2.51 7.32 2.23
CA ILE A 192 2.34 6.79 3.58
C ILE A 192 1.57 5.47 3.52
N LYS A 193 2.02 4.47 4.30
CA LYS A 193 1.48 3.11 4.31
C LYS A 193 1.01 2.77 5.72
N THR A 194 -0.14 2.11 5.83
CA THR A 194 -0.72 1.80 7.16
C THR A 194 0.15 0.84 7.95
N SER A 195 0.53 -0.29 7.36
CA SER A 195 1.01 -1.44 8.15
C SER A 195 1.98 -2.31 7.38
N THR A 196 2.76 -3.10 8.11
CA THR A 196 3.57 -4.19 7.56
C THR A 196 2.72 -5.37 7.06
N GLY A 197 1.51 -5.53 7.61
CA GLY A 197 0.67 -6.70 7.44
C GLY A 197 1.00 -7.87 8.39
N LYS A 198 2.05 -7.72 9.21
CA LYS A 198 2.50 -8.75 10.18
C LYS A 198 1.89 -8.58 11.57
N ILE A 199 1.30 -7.42 11.85
CA ILE A 199 0.68 -7.07 13.13
C ILE A 199 -0.80 -6.74 12.93
N LYS A 200 -1.63 -7.03 13.92
CA LYS A 200 -3.07 -6.70 13.94
C LYS A 200 -3.37 -5.72 15.08
N PRO A 201 -4.28 -4.77 14.87
CA PRO A 201 -5.01 -4.50 13.62
C PRO A 201 -4.09 -3.88 12.55
N ALA A 202 -4.30 -4.28 11.29
CA ALA A 202 -3.61 -3.69 10.14
C ALA A 202 -4.42 -2.51 9.56
N ALA A 203 -4.61 -2.41 8.23
CA ALA A 203 -5.41 -1.35 7.64
C ALA A 203 -6.88 -1.40 8.08
N THR A 204 -7.40 -0.25 8.51
CA THR A 204 -8.83 -0.06 8.79
C THR A 204 -9.32 1.23 8.13
N LEU A 205 -10.61 1.30 7.80
CA LEU A 205 -11.19 2.50 7.18
C LEU A 205 -11.02 3.77 8.05
N PRO A 206 -11.21 3.75 9.39
CA PRO A 206 -10.99 4.94 10.22
C PRO A 206 -9.55 5.45 10.19
N VAL A 207 -8.58 4.53 10.32
CA VAL A 207 -7.15 4.87 10.26
C VAL A 207 -6.78 5.46 8.91
N THR A 208 -7.20 4.80 7.82
CA THR A 208 -6.91 5.28 6.47
C THR A 208 -7.55 6.64 6.20
N LEU A 209 -8.75 6.91 6.73
CA LEU A 209 -9.38 8.23 6.58
C LEU A 209 -8.54 9.33 7.25
N VAL A 210 -7.99 9.09 8.44
CA VAL A 210 -7.10 10.04 9.12
C VAL A 210 -5.84 10.32 8.29
N MET A 211 -5.26 9.28 7.68
CA MET A 211 -4.10 9.41 6.80
C MET A 211 -4.44 10.19 5.51
N LEU A 212 -5.63 9.97 4.92
CA LEU A 212 -6.12 10.74 3.77
C LEU A 212 -6.32 12.22 4.12
N GLU A 213 -6.82 12.54 5.31
CA GLU A 213 -6.94 13.92 5.79
C GLU A 213 -5.57 14.61 5.93
N ALA A 214 -4.53 13.87 6.38
CA ALA A 214 -3.17 14.39 6.42
C ALA A 214 -2.64 14.73 5.01
N ILE A 215 -2.84 13.82 4.04
CA ILE A 215 -2.47 14.04 2.64
C ILE A 215 -3.22 15.24 2.05
N LYS A 216 -4.52 15.34 2.32
CA LYS A 216 -5.37 16.44 1.86
C LYS A 216 -4.89 17.79 2.37
N ASP A 217 -4.62 17.89 3.67
CA ASP A 217 -4.12 19.13 4.28
C ASP A 217 -2.76 19.53 3.74
N HIS A 218 -1.87 18.54 3.48
CA HIS A 218 -0.58 18.79 2.85
C HIS A 218 -0.76 19.32 1.42
N TYR A 219 -1.60 18.66 0.61
CA TYR A 219 -1.86 19.06 -0.76
C TYR A 219 -2.43 20.49 -0.86
N TYR A 220 -3.39 20.83 0.01
CA TYR A 220 -3.94 22.20 0.02
C TYR A 220 -2.92 23.27 0.43
N LYS A 221 -1.91 22.92 1.21
CA LYS A 221 -0.85 23.85 1.62
C LYS A 221 0.26 24.00 0.59
N THR A 222 0.60 22.92 -0.13
CA THR A 222 1.83 22.85 -0.93
C THR A 222 1.60 22.61 -2.42
N GLY A 223 0.45 22.10 -2.81
CA GLY A 223 0.19 21.59 -4.17
C GLY A 223 0.88 20.25 -4.48
N ILE A 224 1.61 19.65 -3.51
CA ILE A 224 2.36 18.42 -3.71
C ILE A 224 1.47 17.21 -3.37
N MET A 225 1.37 16.28 -4.32
CA MET A 225 0.63 15.03 -4.12
C MET A 225 1.48 14.00 -3.37
N VAL A 226 0.88 13.34 -2.40
CA VAL A 226 1.44 12.19 -1.69
C VAL A 226 0.47 11.02 -1.83
N GLY A 227 1.01 9.82 -2.04
CA GLY A 227 0.20 8.62 -2.18
C GLY A 227 -0.12 7.95 -0.85
N ILE A 228 -1.05 6.98 -0.90
CA ILE A 228 -1.41 6.15 0.26
C ILE A 228 -1.48 4.68 -0.11
N LYS A 229 -1.00 3.82 0.81
CA LYS A 229 -1.06 2.36 0.66
C LYS A 229 -1.66 1.72 1.91
N PRO A 230 -2.98 1.53 1.99
CA PRO A 230 -3.54 0.62 3.00
C PRO A 230 -3.04 -0.81 2.74
N ALA A 231 -2.56 -1.47 3.79
CA ALA A 231 -1.94 -2.79 3.72
C ALA A 231 -2.35 -3.67 4.89
N GLY A 232 -2.54 -4.97 4.62
CA GLY A 232 -2.97 -5.98 5.58
C GLY A 232 -4.48 -5.94 5.87
N GLY A 233 -5.10 -7.13 5.90
CA GLY A 233 -6.51 -7.28 6.23
C GLY A 233 -7.51 -6.97 5.10
N ILE A 234 -7.03 -6.56 3.92
CA ILE A 234 -7.89 -6.25 2.77
C ILE A 234 -7.90 -7.46 1.84
N SER A 235 -8.85 -8.36 2.03
CA SER A 235 -8.91 -9.64 1.32
C SER A 235 -10.09 -9.79 0.36
N ASN A 236 -11.01 -8.83 0.32
CA ASN A 236 -12.20 -8.92 -0.51
C ASN A 236 -12.50 -7.62 -1.26
N SER A 237 -13.09 -7.77 -2.43
CA SER A 237 -13.44 -6.70 -3.37
C SER A 237 -14.43 -5.68 -2.80
N LYS A 238 -15.36 -6.10 -1.93
CA LYS A 238 -16.31 -5.18 -1.30
C LYS A 238 -15.57 -4.14 -0.45
N LEU A 239 -14.63 -4.59 0.36
CA LEU A 239 -13.81 -3.69 1.19
C LEU A 239 -12.90 -2.82 0.32
N ALA A 240 -12.30 -3.39 -0.74
CA ALA A 240 -11.48 -2.61 -1.67
C ALA A 240 -12.27 -1.47 -2.32
N LEU A 241 -13.49 -1.73 -2.79
CA LEU A 241 -14.36 -0.68 -3.33
C LEU A 241 -14.73 0.40 -2.29
N GLN A 242 -14.90 0.03 -1.02
CA GLN A 242 -15.13 1.01 0.05
C GLN A 242 -13.92 1.95 0.23
N TYR A 243 -12.69 1.42 0.13
CA TYR A 243 -11.48 2.24 0.13
C TYR A 243 -11.43 3.19 -1.07
N LEU A 244 -11.74 2.73 -2.29
CA LEU A 244 -11.76 3.59 -3.46
C LEU A 244 -12.79 4.72 -3.35
N VAL A 245 -13.99 4.42 -2.84
CA VAL A 245 -15.01 5.44 -2.56
C VAL A 245 -14.50 6.46 -1.56
N MET A 246 -13.86 6.00 -0.48
CA MET A 246 -13.29 6.87 0.55
C MET A 246 -12.21 7.80 -0.01
N VAL A 247 -11.30 7.27 -0.84
CA VAL A 247 -10.27 8.08 -1.52
C VAL A 247 -10.92 9.13 -2.41
N LYS A 248 -11.86 8.71 -3.26
CA LYS A 248 -12.57 9.63 -4.17
C LYS A 248 -13.24 10.78 -3.42
N GLU A 249 -13.91 10.49 -2.31
CA GLU A 249 -14.65 11.49 -1.55
C GLU A 249 -13.76 12.40 -0.71
N THR A 250 -12.57 11.91 -0.30
CA THR A 250 -11.66 12.68 0.54
C THR A 250 -10.67 13.51 -0.28
N LEU A 251 -10.07 12.91 -1.32
CA LEU A 251 -8.99 13.49 -2.11
C LEU A 251 -9.37 13.82 -3.56
N GLY A 252 -10.47 13.24 -4.07
CA GLY A 252 -10.89 13.41 -5.45
C GLY A 252 -10.38 12.32 -6.40
N VAL A 253 -10.74 12.47 -7.68
CA VAL A 253 -10.47 11.45 -8.72
C VAL A 253 -8.98 11.32 -9.07
N ASN A 254 -8.19 12.37 -8.88
CA ASN A 254 -6.77 12.38 -9.22
C ASN A 254 -5.94 11.38 -8.41
N TRP A 255 -6.44 10.94 -7.25
CA TRP A 255 -5.81 9.88 -6.44
C TRP A 255 -6.29 8.47 -6.80
N LEU A 256 -7.30 8.31 -7.66
CA LEU A 256 -7.76 7.03 -8.15
C LEU A 256 -6.88 6.51 -9.30
N ASP A 257 -5.59 6.45 -9.05
CA ASP A 257 -4.56 5.99 -9.97
C ASP A 257 -3.50 5.21 -9.20
N ASN A 258 -2.87 4.22 -9.84
CA ASN A 258 -1.85 3.40 -9.21
C ASN A 258 -0.53 4.15 -8.90
N HIS A 259 -0.37 5.38 -9.35
CA HIS A 259 0.70 6.27 -8.91
C HIS A 259 0.47 6.85 -7.51
N TRP A 260 -0.78 6.90 -7.04
CA TRP A 260 -1.13 7.59 -5.80
C TRP A 260 -1.88 6.73 -4.80
N PHE A 261 -2.45 5.62 -5.25
CA PHE A 261 -3.15 4.69 -4.38
C PHE A 261 -2.74 3.24 -4.66
N ARG A 262 -2.47 2.47 -3.59
CA ARG A 262 -2.11 1.05 -3.68
C ARG A 262 -2.80 0.24 -2.59
N PHE A 263 -3.11 -1.00 -2.91
CA PHE A 263 -3.48 -2.02 -1.92
C PHE A 263 -2.29 -2.94 -1.66
N GLY A 264 -1.80 -2.99 -0.40
CA GLY A 264 -0.82 -3.99 0.00
C GLY A 264 -1.53 -5.30 0.37
N ALA A 265 -1.61 -6.24 -0.56
CA ALA A 265 -2.39 -7.46 -0.37
C ALA A 265 -1.83 -8.64 -1.17
N SER A 266 -1.99 -9.86 -0.64
CA SER A 266 -1.67 -11.11 -1.34
C SER A 266 -2.92 -11.74 -1.97
N SER A 267 -3.99 -11.92 -1.22
CA SER A 267 -5.20 -12.65 -1.64
C SER A 267 -6.25 -11.80 -2.36
N LEU A 268 -6.18 -10.47 -2.25
CA LEU A 268 -7.19 -9.56 -2.84
C LEU A 268 -7.31 -9.70 -4.36
N ALA A 269 -6.20 -9.93 -5.06
CA ALA A 269 -6.20 -10.06 -6.52
C ALA A 269 -7.12 -11.19 -6.99
N ASN A 270 -7.10 -12.35 -6.33
CA ASN A 270 -7.95 -13.48 -6.68
C ASN A 270 -9.44 -13.17 -6.47
N ASP A 271 -9.79 -12.51 -5.36
CA ASP A 271 -11.20 -12.12 -5.12
C ASP A 271 -11.68 -11.09 -6.16
N LEU A 272 -10.83 -10.12 -6.52
CA LEU A 272 -11.13 -9.15 -7.58
C LEU A 272 -11.35 -9.84 -8.92
N LEU A 273 -10.50 -10.78 -9.32
CA LEU A 273 -10.64 -11.56 -10.55
C LEU A 273 -11.94 -12.36 -10.56
N MET A 274 -12.26 -13.07 -9.47
CA MET A 274 -13.54 -13.80 -9.35
C MET A 274 -14.74 -12.88 -9.53
N GLN A 275 -14.71 -11.71 -8.92
CA GLN A 275 -15.82 -10.76 -9.03
C GLN A 275 -15.91 -10.10 -10.41
N ILE A 276 -14.78 -9.82 -11.07
CA ILE A 276 -14.74 -9.30 -12.45
C ILE A 276 -15.35 -10.34 -13.39
N LEU A 277 -14.90 -11.59 -13.33
CA LEU A 277 -15.43 -12.67 -14.15
C LEU A 277 -16.91 -12.87 -13.93
N LYS A 278 -17.37 -12.91 -12.66
CA LYS A 278 -18.80 -12.99 -12.35
C LYS A 278 -19.61 -11.84 -12.97
N GLN A 279 -19.13 -10.60 -12.89
CA GLN A 279 -19.83 -9.45 -13.48
C GLN A 279 -19.90 -9.52 -15.01
N SER A 280 -18.87 -10.11 -15.64
CA SER A 280 -18.75 -10.18 -17.10
C SER A 280 -19.46 -11.40 -17.70
N THR A 281 -19.40 -12.56 -17.04
CA THR A 281 -19.92 -13.84 -17.57
C THR A 281 -21.22 -14.29 -16.92
N GLY A 282 -21.59 -13.72 -15.77
CA GLY A 282 -22.73 -14.17 -14.95
C GLY A 282 -22.46 -15.43 -14.12
N ALA A 283 -21.33 -16.11 -14.32
CA ALA A 283 -20.98 -17.35 -13.65
C ALA A 283 -20.02 -17.12 -12.47
N TYR A 284 -20.22 -17.89 -11.39
CA TYR A 284 -19.27 -17.93 -10.26
C TYR A 284 -18.15 -18.92 -10.56
N GLN A 285 -16.91 -18.50 -10.33
CA GLN A 285 -15.76 -19.38 -10.35
C GLN A 285 -15.46 -19.92 -8.94
N SER A 286 -14.90 -21.11 -8.86
CA SER A 286 -14.41 -21.69 -7.61
C SER A 286 -13.25 -20.87 -7.05
N ALA A 287 -13.11 -20.79 -5.73
CA ALA A 287 -11.97 -20.15 -5.07
C ALA A 287 -10.61 -20.81 -5.43
N ASN A 288 -10.62 -22.02 -5.96
CA ASN A 288 -9.43 -22.74 -6.44
C ASN A 288 -9.15 -22.56 -7.95
N TYR A 289 -9.98 -21.78 -8.65
CA TYR A 289 -9.82 -21.53 -10.07
C TYR A 289 -8.56 -20.70 -10.36
N PHE A 290 -8.21 -19.78 -9.48
CA PHE A 290 -6.98 -19.00 -9.58
C PHE A 290 -5.87 -19.61 -8.72
N SER A 291 -4.63 -19.55 -9.21
CA SER A 291 -3.47 -20.03 -8.45
C SER A 291 -3.40 -19.36 -7.07
N LYS A 292 -3.16 -20.17 -6.04
CA LYS A 292 -2.81 -19.66 -4.70
C LYS A 292 -1.30 -19.49 -4.65
N ASP A 293 -0.86 -18.39 -4.04
CA ASP A 293 0.56 -18.12 -3.82
C ASP A 293 1.13 -19.05 -2.76
#